data_39a781337b470606872039275e7cdf64
#
_entry.id   39a781337b470606872039275e7cdf64
#
_cell.length_a   1.000
_cell.length_b   1.000
_cell.length_c   1.000
_cell.angle_alpha   90.00
_cell.angle_beta   90.00
_cell.angle_gamma   90.00
#
_symmetry.space_group_name_H-M   'P 1'
#
loop_
_entity.id
_entity.type
_entity.pdbx_description
1 polymer ?
#
loop_
_entity_poly.entity_id
_entity_poly.type
_entity_poly.pdbx_seq_one_letter_code
_entity_poly.pdbx_strand_id
1 'polypeptide(L)'
;MVVERGFINSHHFPGAQKGAALLVFMMLLTVGVATFLLSGMSRTSHHLSSPFHNMRILAEAKNALVAYARLSDPDLSTDTGLNYRYLPCPDQDGDGLEETPCGTTSVEGWLPWMSLGLAPLRDASGTCLRYFVASAYKQGTA
;
A
#
# COMPACT_ATOMS: atom_id res chain seq x y z
N MET A 1 5.48 28.51 86.82
CA MET A 1 6.86 28.27 86.38
C MET A 1 6.82 27.06 85.44
N VAL A 2 6.64 27.29 84.11
CA VAL A 2 6.47 26.25 83.11
C VAL A 2 7.63 26.42 82.15
N VAL A 3 8.45 25.38 82.11
CA VAL A 3 9.60 25.31 81.14
C VAL A 3 9.16 24.65 79.88
N GLU A 4 9.05 25.40 78.80
CA GLU A 4 8.86 24.87 77.45
C GLU A 4 10.19 24.30 76.90
N ARG A 5 10.17 22.99 76.58
CA ARG A 5 11.26 22.34 75.91
C ARG A 5 11.02 22.46 74.43
N GLY A 6 11.87 23.26 73.78
CA GLY A 6 11.91 23.34 72.32
C GLY A 6 12.29 22.01 71.70
N PHE A 7 11.42 21.50 70.76
CA PHE A 7 11.68 20.36 69.93
C PHE A 7 12.51 20.83 68.73
N ILE A 8 13.79 20.49 68.70
CA ILE A 8 14.63 20.69 67.51
C ILE A 8 14.34 19.58 66.59
N ASN A 9 13.60 19.89 65.54
CA ASN A 9 13.35 18.96 64.43
C ASN A 9 14.57 18.97 63.51
N SER A 10 15.48 18.02 63.72
CA SER A 10 16.63 17.82 62.79
C SER A 10 16.15 17.17 61.52
N HIS A 11 15.96 17.98 60.48
CA HIS A 11 15.78 17.50 59.12
C HIS A 11 17.06 16.75 58.69
N HIS A 12 16.96 15.44 58.76
CA HIS A 12 17.98 14.54 58.19
C HIS A 12 17.88 14.64 56.69
N PHE A 13 18.76 15.41 56.05
CA PHE A 13 18.94 15.38 54.59
C PHE A 13 19.59 14.05 54.25
N PRO A 14 18.92 13.18 53.49
CA PRO A 14 19.56 11.95 53.01
C PRO A 14 20.72 12.34 52.11
N GLY A 15 21.93 11.91 52.49
CA GLY A 15 23.15 12.16 51.77
C GLY A 15 22.96 11.77 50.31
N ALA A 16 23.30 12.69 49.39
CA ALA A 16 23.17 12.53 47.97
C ALA A 16 23.85 11.23 47.51
N GLN A 17 23.07 10.20 47.22
CA GLN A 17 23.54 8.94 46.61
C GLN A 17 23.90 9.21 45.15
N LYS A 18 25.09 9.74 44.91
CA LYS A 18 25.59 10.06 43.58
C LYS A 18 25.67 8.83 42.64
N GLY A 19 25.68 7.60 43.21
CA GLY A 19 25.65 6.36 42.44
C GLY A 19 24.26 5.94 41.97
N ALA A 20 23.20 6.21 42.74
CA ALA A 20 21.85 5.80 42.37
C ALA A 20 21.32 6.55 41.14
N ALA A 21 21.62 7.83 41.00
CA ALA A 21 21.23 8.61 39.82
C ALA A 21 21.85 8.08 38.52
N LEU A 22 23.10 7.61 38.59
CA LEU A 22 23.78 7.04 37.43
C LEU A 22 23.20 5.69 37.02
N LEU A 23 22.80 4.85 38.00
CA LEU A 23 22.13 3.58 37.72
C LEU A 23 20.74 3.80 37.09
N VAL A 24 19.95 4.75 37.62
CA VAL A 24 18.64 5.09 37.02
C VAL A 24 18.80 5.61 35.60
N PHE A 25 19.79 6.49 35.35
CA PHE A 25 20.07 7.02 34.04
C PHE A 25 20.46 5.93 33.05
N MET A 26 21.32 4.99 33.44
CA MET A 26 21.69 3.83 32.61
C MET A 26 20.49 2.93 32.31
N MET A 27 19.62 2.71 33.28
CA MET A 27 18.41 1.90 33.06
C MET A 27 17.44 2.56 32.10
N LEU A 28 17.23 3.88 32.18
CA LEU A 28 16.40 4.63 31.23
C LEU A 28 17.00 4.62 29.82
N LEU A 29 18.33 4.73 29.71
CA LEU A 29 19.02 4.66 28.42
C LEU A 29 18.86 3.30 27.75
N THR A 30 19.02 2.21 28.50
CA THR A 30 18.86 0.84 27.95
C THR A 30 17.42 0.58 27.50
N VAL A 31 16.42 1.00 28.26
CA VAL A 31 15.00 0.89 27.89
C VAL A 31 14.70 1.75 26.66
N GLY A 32 15.22 2.97 26.59
CA GLY A 32 15.06 3.88 25.45
C GLY A 32 15.63 3.30 24.15
N VAL A 33 16.84 2.73 24.21
CA VAL A 33 17.47 2.08 23.05
C VAL A 33 16.69 0.83 22.63
N ALA A 34 16.25 0.01 23.57
CA ALA A 34 15.47 -1.19 23.29
C ALA A 34 14.13 -0.86 22.59
N THR A 35 13.41 0.14 23.07
CA THR A 35 12.14 0.59 22.44
C THR A 35 12.36 1.18 21.05
N PHE A 36 13.44 1.92 20.84
CA PHE A 36 13.80 2.47 19.54
C PHE A 36 14.10 1.36 18.51
N LEU A 37 14.88 0.34 18.91
CA LEU A 37 15.20 -0.79 18.04
C LEU A 37 13.96 -1.62 17.69
N LEU A 38 13.08 -1.90 18.67
CA LEU A 38 11.84 -2.64 18.41
C LEU A 38 10.88 -1.86 17.50
N SER A 39 10.79 -0.55 17.64
CA SER A 39 9.96 0.29 16.77
C SER A 39 10.49 0.36 15.32
N GLY A 40 11.81 0.26 15.13
CA GLY A 40 12.42 0.19 13.80
C GLY A 40 12.12 -1.11 13.07
N MET A 41 12.09 -2.24 13.76
CA MET A 41 11.83 -3.55 13.16
C MET A 41 10.38 -3.72 12.67
N SER A 42 9.41 -3.10 13.33
CA SER A 42 8.00 -3.20 12.93
C SER A 42 7.70 -2.52 11.58
N ARG A 43 8.48 -1.53 11.17
CA ARG A 43 8.32 -0.86 9.87
C ARG A 43 8.90 -1.65 8.70
N THR A 44 9.90 -2.49 8.95
CA THR A 44 10.59 -3.23 7.91
C THR A 44 9.79 -4.45 7.42
N SER A 45 8.96 -5.05 8.27
CA SER A 45 8.16 -6.23 7.89
C SER A 45 7.01 -5.91 6.91
N HIS A 46 6.46 -4.71 6.95
CA HIS A 46 5.45 -4.29 5.97
C HIS A 46 6.03 -3.98 4.58
N HIS A 47 7.32 -3.65 4.50
CA HIS A 47 7.96 -3.33 3.23
C HIS A 47 8.37 -4.57 2.42
N LEU A 48 8.55 -5.73 3.05
CA LEU A 48 8.98 -6.95 2.37
C LEU A 48 7.84 -7.76 1.73
N SER A 49 6.63 -7.66 2.24
CA SER A 49 5.44 -8.32 1.64
C SER A 49 4.81 -7.50 0.50
N SER A 50 5.04 -6.20 0.47
CA SER A 50 4.51 -5.25 -0.49
C SER A 50 4.88 -5.55 -1.96
N PRO A 51 6.16 -5.81 -2.34
CA PRO A 51 6.52 -6.05 -3.72
C PRO A 51 5.93 -7.35 -4.28
N PHE A 52 5.90 -8.43 -3.50
CA PHE A 52 5.32 -9.70 -3.94
C PHE A 52 3.80 -9.61 -4.16
N HIS A 53 3.10 -8.89 -3.31
CA HIS A 53 1.68 -8.64 -3.48
C HIS A 53 1.42 -7.84 -4.76
N ASN A 54 2.14 -6.75 -4.97
CA ASN A 54 2.00 -5.91 -6.16
C ASN A 54 2.34 -6.66 -7.45
N MET A 55 3.39 -7.49 -7.45
CA MET A 55 3.72 -8.34 -8.59
C MET A 55 2.61 -9.33 -8.93
N ARG A 56 1.98 -9.92 -7.91
CA ARG A 56 0.88 -10.86 -8.10
C ARG A 56 -0.34 -10.19 -8.74
N ILE A 57 -0.78 -9.05 -8.20
CA ILE A 57 -1.95 -8.35 -8.76
C ILE A 57 -1.71 -7.81 -10.16
N LEU A 58 -0.49 -7.35 -10.46
CA LEU A 58 -0.11 -6.94 -11.82
C LEU A 58 -0.10 -8.12 -12.79
N ALA A 59 0.37 -9.29 -12.37
CA ALA A 59 0.32 -10.50 -13.18
C ALA A 59 -1.13 -10.94 -13.44
N GLU A 60 -1.99 -10.86 -12.43
CA GLU A 60 -3.42 -11.18 -12.55
C GLU A 60 -4.12 -10.22 -13.52
N ALA A 61 -3.92 -8.90 -13.37
CA ALA A 61 -4.45 -7.89 -14.28
C ALA A 61 -3.98 -8.11 -15.72
N LYS A 62 -2.67 -8.36 -15.92
CA LYS A 62 -2.10 -8.66 -17.24
C LYS A 62 -2.74 -9.89 -17.87
N ASN A 63 -2.89 -10.98 -17.11
CA ASN A 63 -3.47 -12.21 -17.62
C ASN A 63 -4.93 -12.01 -18.03
N ALA A 64 -5.70 -11.24 -17.26
CA ALA A 64 -7.08 -10.90 -17.58
C ALA A 64 -7.18 -10.03 -18.85
N LEU A 65 -6.32 -9.03 -19.02
CA LEU A 65 -6.25 -8.21 -20.22
C LEU A 65 -5.91 -9.04 -21.46
N VAL A 66 -4.96 -9.98 -21.36
CA VAL A 66 -4.62 -10.90 -22.43
C VAL A 66 -5.79 -11.84 -22.76
N ALA A 67 -6.49 -12.34 -21.75
CA ALA A 67 -7.67 -13.18 -21.94
C ALA A 67 -8.81 -12.39 -22.60
N TYR A 68 -9.08 -11.18 -22.15
CA TYR A 68 -10.07 -10.28 -22.76
C TYR A 68 -9.74 -10.03 -24.22
N ALA A 69 -8.49 -9.66 -24.55
CA ALA A 69 -8.06 -9.43 -25.91
C ALA A 69 -8.21 -10.67 -26.82
N ARG A 70 -8.17 -11.88 -26.28
CA ARG A 70 -8.39 -13.12 -27.05
C ARG A 70 -9.87 -13.43 -27.27
N LEU A 71 -10.73 -13.02 -26.36
CA LEU A 71 -12.17 -13.32 -26.41
C LEU A 71 -12.98 -12.26 -27.15
N SER A 72 -12.44 -11.05 -27.30
CA SER A 72 -13.12 -9.90 -27.91
C SER A 72 -13.21 -9.95 -29.43
N ASP A 73 -12.92 -11.09 -30.08
CA ASP A 73 -13.07 -11.25 -31.53
C ASP A 73 -14.46 -11.77 -31.90
N PRO A 74 -15.26 -10.95 -32.59
CA PRO A 74 -16.51 -11.42 -33.17
C PRO A 74 -16.32 -12.35 -34.38
N ASP A 75 -15.13 -12.37 -34.96
CA ASP A 75 -14.90 -13.06 -36.25
C ASP A 75 -13.78 -14.11 -36.10
N LEU A 76 -14.06 -15.15 -35.28
CA LEU A 76 -13.17 -16.30 -35.12
C LEU A 76 -12.97 -17.12 -36.43
N SER A 77 -13.63 -16.74 -37.53
CA SER A 77 -13.69 -17.47 -38.78
C SER A 77 -12.64 -17.07 -39.80
N THR A 78 -11.95 -15.96 -39.66
CA THR A 78 -10.88 -15.51 -40.56
C THR A 78 -9.51 -15.72 -39.93
N ASP A 79 -8.97 -16.92 -40.14
CA ASP A 79 -7.61 -17.34 -39.80
C ASP A 79 -6.57 -16.55 -40.64
N THR A 80 -6.34 -15.31 -40.31
CA THR A 80 -5.23 -14.48 -40.83
C THR A 80 -4.12 -14.24 -39.84
N GLY A 81 -4.00 -15.08 -38.82
CA GLY A 81 -2.76 -15.28 -38.04
C GLY A 81 -2.23 -14.14 -37.18
N LEU A 82 -2.84 -12.96 -37.17
CA LEU A 82 -2.38 -11.76 -36.46
C LEU A 82 -3.53 -10.96 -35.81
N ASN A 83 -4.49 -11.65 -35.24
CA ASN A 83 -5.60 -10.98 -34.55
C ASN A 83 -5.19 -10.51 -33.17
N TYR A 84 -4.45 -9.41 -33.10
CA TYR A 84 -4.33 -8.62 -31.90
C TYR A 84 -5.61 -7.82 -31.71
N ARG A 85 -6.36 -8.22 -30.73
CA ARG A 85 -7.68 -7.72 -30.44
C ARG A 85 -7.62 -6.53 -29.54
N TYR A 86 -8.69 -5.81 -29.54
CA TYR A 86 -8.83 -4.61 -28.75
C TYR A 86 -8.78 -4.91 -27.26
N LEU A 87 -8.15 -4.02 -26.54
CA LEU A 87 -8.14 -3.97 -25.08
C LEU A 87 -9.36 -3.18 -24.59
N PRO A 88 -9.88 -3.46 -23.41
CA PRO A 88 -11.01 -2.71 -22.86
C PRO A 88 -10.64 -1.26 -22.65
N CYS A 89 -11.62 -0.37 -22.66
CA CYS A 89 -11.42 1.02 -22.34
C CYS A 89 -11.19 1.20 -20.84
N PRO A 90 -10.35 2.16 -20.41
CA PRO A 90 -10.19 2.46 -19.01
C PRO A 90 -11.50 2.93 -18.39
N ASP A 91 -11.74 2.48 -17.17
CA ASP A 91 -12.79 2.97 -16.30
C ASP A 91 -12.47 4.40 -15.85
N GLN A 92 -13.38 5.36 -16.11
CA GLN A 92 -13.20 6.78 -15.82
C GLN A 92 -13.90 7.21 -14.53
N ASP A 93 -15.02 6.57 -14.19
CA ASP A 93 -15.86 6.93 -13.04
C ASP A 93 -15.65 6.03 -11.81
N GLY A 94 -14.92 4.93 -11.95
CA GLY A 94 -14.53 4.04 -10.85
C GLY A 94 -15.57 2.96 -10.53
N ASP A 95 -16.48 2.67 -11.43
CA ASP A 95 -17.49 1.61 -11.26
C ASP A 95 -16.97 0.22 -11.62
N GLY A 96 -15.80 0.14 -12.24
CA GLY A 96 -15.13 -1.09 -12.65
C GLY A 96 -15.51 -1.58 -14.03
N LEU A 97 -16.37 -0.89 -14.75
CA LEU A 97 -16.73 -1.17 -16.13
C LEU A 97 -15.86 -0.39 -17.11
N GLU A 98 -15.78 -0.90 -18.33
CA GLU A 98 -15.13 -0.17 -19.42
C GLU A 98 -16.03 0.94 -19.96
N GLU A 99 -15.43 2.08 -20.28
CA GLU A 99 -16.16 3.19 -20.86
C GLU A 99 -16.52 2.99 -22.33
N THR A 100 -17.75 3.33 -22.70
CA THR A 100 -18.21 3.34 -24.08
C THR A 100 -18.95 4.65 -24.40
N PRO A 101 -18.49 5.43 -25.39
CA PRO A 101 -17.40 5.19 -26.35
C PRO A 101 -16.01 5.52 -25.79
N CYS A 102 -15.01 4.75 -26.19
CA CYS A 102 -13.64 4.88 -25.73
C CYS A 102 -12.87 6.08 -26.34
N GLY A 103 -13.50 6.86 -27.19
CA GLY A 103 -12.84 7.95 -27.92
C GLY A 103 -11.75 7.47 -28.90
N THR A 104 -11.14 8.40 -29.63
CA THR A 104 -10.12 8.10 -30.66
C THR A 104 -8.67 8.27 -30.20
N THR A 105 -8.44 8.95 -29.08
CA THR A 105 -7.10 9.20 -28.51
C THR A 105 -6.72 8.15 -27.48
N SER A 106 -5.44 8.05 -27.14
CA SER A 106 -4.99 7.24 -26.00
C SER A 106 -5.66 7.74 -24.70
N VAL A 107 -6.05 6.82 -23.84
CA VAL A 107 -6.82 7.13 -22.62
C VAL A 107 -6.19 6.46 -21.40
N GLU A 108 -6.24 7.14 -20.27
CA GLU A 108 -5.84 6.66 -18.97
C GLU A 108 -7.02 6.72 -18.01
N GLY A 109 -7.18 5.71 -17.16
CA GLY A 109 -8.20 5.63 -16.13
C GLY A 109 -7.86 4.56 -15.12
N TRP A 110 -8.87 3.98 -14.49
CA TRP A 110 -8.74 2.82 -13.64
C TRP A 110 -8.80 1.55 -14.46
N LEU A 111 -8.27 0.45 -13.92
CA LEU A 111 -8.43 -0.86 -14.53
C LEU A 111 -9.92 -1.26 -14.50
N PRO A 112 -10.56 -1.58 -15.64
CA PRO A 112 -11.98 -1.97 -15.68
C PRO A 112 -12.14 -3.43 -15.20
N TRP A 113 -11.95 -3.65 -13.91
CA TRP A 113 -11.85 -4.97 -13.30
C TRP A 113 -13.12 -5.80 -13.46
N MET A 114 -14.30 -5.16 -13.45
CA MET A 114 -15.58 -5.84 -13.64
C MET A 114 -15.75 -6.33 -15.08
N SER A 115 -15.41 -5.51 -16.08
CA SER A 115 -15.40 -5.93 -17.49
C SER A 115 -14.41 -7.06 -17.77
N LEU A 116 -13.33 -7.14 -16.99
CA LEU A 116 -12.33 -8.20 -17.04
C LEU A 116 -12.74 -9.47 -16.26
N GLY A 117 -13.90 -9.45 -15.57
CA GLY A 117 -14.35 -10.56 -14.72
C GLY A 117 -13.52 -10.78 -13.47
N LEU A 118 -12.87 -9.73 -12.97
CA LEU A 118 -12.03 -9.74 -11.78
C LEU A 118 -12.77 -9.15 -10.57
N ALA A 119 -12.25 -9.43 -9.38
CA ALA A 119 -12.53 -8.62 -8.19
C ALA A 119 -11.68 -7.33 -8.23
N PRO A 120 -12.06 -6.25 -7.49
CA PRO A 120 -11.27 -5.03 -7.43
C PRO A 120 -9.83 -5.30 -7.01
N LEU A 121 -8.88 -5.10 -7.93
CA LEU A 121 -7.45 -5.28 -7.66
C LEU A 121 -6.88 -4.01 -7.02
N ARG A 122 -6.28 -4.19 -5.83
CA ARG A 122 -5.66 -3.11 -5.08
C ARG A 122 -4.22 -3.45 -4.75
N ASP A 123 -3.35 -2.46 -4.83
CA ASP A 123 -1.95 -2.61 -4.41
C ASP A 123 -1.83 -2.79 -2.88
N ALA A 124 -0.61 -2.98 -2.39
CA ALA A 124 -0.35 -3.15 -0.97
C ALA A 124 -0.69 -1.91 -0.12
N SER A 125 -0.91 -0.76 -0.73
CA SER A 125 -1.38 0.47 -0.09
C SER A 125 -2.91 0.61 -0.11
N GLY A 126 -3.61 -0.30 -0.78
CA GLY A 126 -5.07 -0.27 -0.95
C GLY A 126 -5.54 0.56 -2.14
N THR A 127 -4.63 1.06 -2.99
CA THR A 127 -4.94 1.88 -4.16
C THR A 127 -5.33 0.99 -5.35
N CYS A 128 -6.36 1.37 -6.10
CA CYS A 128 -6.76 0.69 -7.33
C CYS A 128 -5.69 0.86 -8.43
N LEU A 129 -5.59 -0.14 -9.30
CA LEU A 129 -4.62 -0.10 -10.40
C LEU A 129 -5.02 0.95 -11.45
N ARG A 130 -4.01 1.72 -11.89
CA ARG A 130 -4.14 2.61 -13.05
C ARG A 130 -3.90 1.83 -14.33
N TYR A 131 -4.63 2.18 -15.37
CA TYR A 131 -4.59 1.52 -16.66
C TYR A 131 -4.50 2.55 -17.77
N PHE A 132 -3.62 2.30 -18.73
CA PHE A 132 -3.45 3.14 -19.92
C PHE A 132 -3.58 2.27 -21.16
N VAL A 133 -4.36 2.72 -22.13
CA VAL A 133 -4.48 2.09 -23.43
C VAL A 133 -4.18 3.08 -24.56
N ALA A 134 -3.28 2.68 -25.45
CA ALA A 134 -2.99 3.47 -26.64
C ALA A 134 -4.12 3.35 -27.67
N SER A 135 -4.34 4.41 -28.44
CA SER A 135 -5.42 4.47 -29.46
C SER A 135 -5.45 3.28 -30.41
N ALA A 136 -4.27 2.78 -30.84
CA ALA A 136 -4.14 1.67 -31.76
C ALA A 136 -4.69 0.31 -31.24
N TYR A 137 -4.89 0.19 -29.93
CA TYR A 137 -5.35 -1.05 -29.28
C TYR A 137 -6.78 -0.96 -28.73
N LYS A 138 -7.52 0.06 -29.10
CA LYS A 138 -8.91 0.27 -28.69
C LYS A 138 -9.88 -0.12 -29.77
N GLN A 139 -11.07 -0.56 -29.39
CA GLN A 139 -12.17 -0.80 -30.31
C GLN A 139 -12.62 0.54 -30.96
N GLY A 140 -12.81 0.57 -32.27
CA GLY A 140 -13.36 1.73 -32.98
C GLY A 140 -12.34 2.75 -33.50
N THR A 141 -11.06 2.39 -33.61
CA THR A 141 -10.00 3.23 -34.22
C THR A 141 -9.67 2.86 -35.68
N ALA A 142 -10.60 2.16 -36.37
CA ALA A 142 -10.51 1.89 -37.79
C ALA A 142 -11.12 3.03 -38.62
#